data_7be9f0b47eab4259181e6e1c941f8335
#
_entry.id   7be9f0b47eab4259181e6e1c941f8335
#
_cell.length_a   1.000
_cell.length_b   1.000
_cell.length_c   1.000
_cell.angle_alpha   90.00
_cell.angle_beta   90.00
_cell.angle_gamma   90.00
#
_symmetry.space_group_name_H-M   'P 1'
#
loop_
_entity.id
_entity.type
_entity.pdbx_description
1 polymer ?
#
loop_
_entity_poly.entity_id
_entity_poly.type
_entity_poly.pdbx_seq_one_letter_code
_entity_poly.pdbx_strand_id
1 'polypeptide(L)'
;MRFHTAINKFCLDASLGKKIKIYKTAFNQFRPYLSLRDAFKIFKFCIERKIFLNETYNVHSGNFTVKEIIQKIKKFKRKIKIEFVKSKIMNQLSYKVNKTKIEKLGIKLNNNIQDDIKQTFKILNFKNEM
;
A
#
# COMPACT_ATOMS: atom_id res chain seq x y z
N MET A 1 -3.68 0.30 -14.41
CA MET A 1 -3.17 0.53 -13.04
C MET A 1 -3.80 1.80 -12.47
N ARG A 2 -4.27 1.78 -11.22
CA ARG A 2 -4.91 2.94 -10.60
C ARG A 2 -3.87 3.77 -9.84
N PHE A 3 -3.59 4.98 -10.32
CA PHE A 3 -2.57 5.87 -9.74
C PHE A 3 -3.12 6.87 -8.70
N HIS A 4 -4.35 6.70 -8.24
CA HIS A 4 -4.93 7.53 -7.18
C HIS A 4 -4.61 7.03 -5.77
N THR A 5 -4.16 5.78 -5.64
CA THR A 5 -3.70 5.25 -4.35
C THR A 5 -2.28 5.72 -4.04
N ALA A 6 -2.00 6.00 -2.78
CA ALA A 6 -0.75 6.64 -2.35
C ALA A 6 0.51 5.92 -2.89
N ILE A 7 0.62 4.59 -2.73
CA ILE A 7 1.82 3.85 -3.14
C ILE A 7 2.01 3.92 -4.65
N ASN A 8 0.96 3.64 -5.44
CA ASN A 8 1.05 3.64 -6.89
C ASN A 8 1.40 5.03 -7.42
N LYS A 9 0.81 6.08 -6.83
CA LYS A 9 1.14 7.46 -7.19
C LYS A 9 2.59 7.81 -6.87
N PHE A 10 3.08 7.43 -5.68
CA PHE A 10 4.47 7.68 -5.31
C PHE A 10 5.46 6.96 -6.21
N CYS A 11 5.17 5.71 -6.59
CA CYS A 11 5.99 4.97 -7.54
C CYS A 11 5.98 5.63 -8.93
N LEU A 12 4.83 6.08 -9.41
CA LEU A 12 4.71 6.80 -10.67
C LEU A 12 5.50 8.12 -10.65
N ASP A 13 5.29 8.96 -9.64
CA ASP A 13 5.99 10.24 -9.51
C ASP A 13 7.52 10.02 -9.43
N ALA A 14 7.96 8.98 -8.68
CA ALA A 14 9.36 8.60 -8.61
C ALA A 14 9.92 8.13 -9.96
N SER A 15 9.17 7.31 -10.72
CA SER A 15 9.58 6.85 -12.06
C SER A 15 9.75 7.99 -13.03
N LEU A 16 8.84 8.96 -13.01
CA LEU A 16 8.85 10.14 -13.87
C LEU A 16 9.81 11.24 -13.40
N GLY A 17 10.56 11.01 -12.32
CA GLY A 17 11.44 12.05 -11.73
C GLY A 17 10.71 13.26 -11.15
N LYS A 18 9.39 13.16 -10.99
CA LYS A 18 8.55 14.19 -10.39
C LYS A 18 8.72 14.26 -8.87
N LYS A 19 8.38 15.40 -8.27
CA LYS A 19 8.35 15.55 -6.82
C LYS A 19 7.18 14.74 -6.24
N ILE A 20 7.46 13.88 -5.26
CA ILE A 20 6.43 13.21 -4.47
C ILE A 20 5.88 14.20 -3.45
N LYS A 21 4.63 14.62 -3.62
CA LYS A 21 3.95 15.52 -2.68
C LYS A 21 3.40 14.73 -1.50
N ILE A 22 3.81 15.11 -0.29
CA ILE A 22 3.42 14.45 0.95
C ILE A 22 2.85 15.50 1.91
N TYR A 23 1.66 15.22 2.44
CA TYR A 23 1.13 16.04 3.53
C TYR A 23 1.98 15.85 4.79
N LYS A 24 2.53 16.94 5.33
CA LYS A 24 3.41 16.91 6.50
C LYS A 24 2.79 16.16 7.67
N THR A 25 1.50 16.37 7.92
CA THR A 25 0.73 15.70 8.98
C THR A 25 0.57 14.20 8.77
N ALA A 26 0.50 13.72 7.51
CA ALA A 26 0.32 12.30 7.18
C ALA A 26 1.62 11.49 7.23
N PHE A 27 2.77 12.13 7.25
CA PHE A 27 4.07 11.47 7.08
C PHE A 27 4.34 10.34 8.08
N ASN A 28 3.98 10.57 9.35
CA ASN A 28 4.16 9.60 10.44
C ASN A 28 2.87 8.87 10.83
N GLN A 29 1.76 9.07 10.10
CA GLN A 29 0.50 8.41 10.41
C GLN A 29 0.46 7.01 9.83
N PHE A 30 0.01 6.05 10.64
CA PHE A 30 -0.25 4.69 10.19
C PHE A 30 -1.52 4.59 9.37
N ARG A 31 -1.48 3.75 8.34
CA ARG A 31 -2.63 3.33 7.52
C ARG A 31 -2.49 1.86 7.16
N PRO A 32 -3.61 1.13 7.08
CA PRO A 32 -3.61 -0.23 6.56
C PRO A 32 -3.42 -0.20 5.04
N TYR A 33 -2.62 -1.11 4.55
CA TYR A 33 -2.40 -1.36 3.12
C TYR A 33 -2.72 -2.81 2.80
N LEU A 34 -3.46 -3.02 1.73
CA LEU A 34 -3.78 -4.34 1.22
C LEU A 34 -3.16 -4.51 -0.17
N SER A 35 -2.32 -5.52 -0.33
CA SER A 35 -1.78 -5.89 -1.63
C SER A 35 -2.82 -6.61 -2.48
N LEU A 36 -2.69 -6.52 -3.81
CA LEU A 36 -3.54 -7.30 -4.71
C LEU A 36 -3.38 -8.80 -4.52
N ARG A 37 -2.18 -9.26 -4.17
CA ARG A 37 -1.91 -10.68 -3.92
C ARG A 37 -2.66 -11.18 -2.69
N ASP A 38 -2.62 -10.43 -1.59
CA ASP A 38 -3.36 -10.78 -0.38
C ASP A 38 -4.88 -10.65 -0.61
N ALA A 39 -5.33 -9.64 -1.36
CA ALA A 39 -6.74 -9.53 -1.75
C ALA A 39 -7.21 -10.76 -2.52
N PHE A 40 -6.46 -11.17 -3.56
CA PHE A 40 -6.77 -12.38 -4.32
C PHE A 40 -6.78 -13.63 -3.44
N LYS A 41 -5.79 -13.76 -2.55
CA LYS A 41 -5.67 -14.86 -1.60
C LYS A 41 -6.90 -14.99 -0.69
N ILE A 42 -7.43 -13.84 -0.21
CA ILE A 42 -8.64 -13.83 0.61
C ILE A 42 -9.85 -14.28 -0.19
N PHE A 43 -10.07 -13.71 -1.37
CA PHE A 43 -11.22 -14.12 -2.20
C PHE A 43 -11.17 -15.59 -2.53
N LYS A 44 -10.00 -16.11 -2.96
CA LYS A 44 -9.80 -17.54 -3.22
C LYS A 44 -10.11 -18.37 -1.98
N PHE A 45 -9.57 -18.02 -0.82
CA PHE A 45 -9.79 -18.71 0.43
C PHE A 45 -11.28 -18.76 0.82
N CYS A 46 -11.98 -17.62 0.72
CA CYS A 46 -13.41 -17.58 1.04
C CYS A 46 -14.24 -18.47 0.10
N ILE A 47 -13.93 -18.47 -1.19
CA ILE A 47 -14.64 -19.28 -2.19
C ILE A 47 -14.37 -20.78 -1.95
N GLU A 48 -13.10 -21.18 -1.83
CA GLU A 48 -12.71 -22.58 -1.67
C GLU A 48 -13.22 -23.20 -0.35
N ARG A 49 -13.23 -22.41 0.71
CA ARG A 49 -13.70 -22.81 2.03
C ARG A 49 -15.20 -22.58 2.25
N LYS A 50 -15.91 -22.02 1.26
CA LYS A 50 -17.33 -21.68 1.35
C LYS A 50 -17.67 -20.84 2.61
N ILE A 51 -16.77 -19.93 2.96
CA ILE A 51 -16.90 -19.09 4.16
C ILE A 51 -17.77 -17.89 3.81
N PHE A 52 -19.08 -18.01 4.05
CA PHE A 52 -20.08 -16.97 3.85
C PHE A 52 -20.83 -16.72 5.17
N LEU A 53 -20.09 -16.23 6.18
CA LEU A 53 -20.56 -16.18 7.56
C LEU A 53 -21.36 -14.93 7.92
N ASN A 54 -21.85 -14.16 6.95
CA ASN A 54 -22.55 -12.88 7.22
C ASN A 54 -21.81 -11.96 8.22
N GLU A 55 -20.47 -11.99 8.22
CA GLU A 55 -19.63 -11.27 9.14
C GLU A 55 -18.67 -10.32 8.43
N THR A 56 -18.28 -9.26 9.11
CA THR A 56 -17.27 -8.33 8.62
C THR A 56 -15.90 -8.71 9.14
N TYR A 57 -14.92 -8.75 8.22
CA TYR A 57 -13.52 -9.02 8.52
C TYR A 57 -12.64 -7.88 8.04
N ASN A 58 -11.75 -7.44 8.90
CA ASN A 58 -10.68 -6.53 8.50
C ASN A 58 -9.56 -7.31 7.82
N VAL A 59 -9.13 -6.83 6.66
CA VAL A 59 -8.08 -7.45 5.87
C VAL A 59 -7.03 -6.43 5.45
N HIS A 60 -5.76 -6.73 5.70
CA HIS A 60 -4.64 -5.90 5.25
C HIS A 60 -3.34 -6.72 5.23
N SER A 61 -2.39 -6.33 4.37
CA SER A 61 -1.03 -6.91 4.33
C SER A 61 -0.15 -6.37 5.45
N GLY A 62 -0.37 -5.11 5.83
CA GLY A 62 0.34 -4.47 6.94
C GLY A 62 -0.14 -3.04 7.19
N ASN A 63 0.17 -2.53 8.38
CA ASN A 63 0.00 -1.14 8.75
C ASN A 63 1.34 -0.42 8.58
N PHE A 64 1.40 0.60 7.72
CA PHE A 64 2.62 1.35 7.44
C PHE A 64 2.37 2.85 7.51
N THR A 65 3.41 3.60 7.85
CA THR A 65 3.45 5.05 7.70
C THR A 65 3.86 5.42 6.28
N VAL A 66 3.55 6.64 5.86
CA VAL A 66 4.05 7.19 4.58
C VAL A 66 5.57 7.22 4.57
N LYS A 67 6.22 7.53 5.71
CA LYS A 67 7.67 7.48 5.89
C LYS A 67 8.25 6.11 5.52
N GLU A 68 7.68 5.03 6.06
CA GLU A 68 8.13 3.66 5.77
C GLU A 68 7.92 3.28 4.31
N ILE A 69 6.80 3.68 3.71
CA ILE A 69 6.55 3.48 2.27
C ILE A 69 7.61 4.18 1.42
N ILE A 70 7.92 5.44 1.73
CA ILE A 70 8.96 6.19 1.02
C ILE A 70 10.35 5.54 1.18
N GLN A 71 10.68 5.04 2.36
CA GLN A 71 11.93 4.31 2.57
C GLN A 71 12.02 3.05 1.71
N LYS A 72 10.90 2.32 1.56
CA LYS A 72 10.83 1.13 0.69
C LYS A 72 10.97 1.50 -0.79
N ILE A 73 10.37 2.61 -1.23
CA ILE A 73 10.51 3.15 -2.60
C ILE A 73 11.97 3.54 -2.88
N LYS A 74 12.67 4.17 -1.93
CA LYS A 74 14.09 4.56 -2.07
C LYS A 74 15.02 3.39 -2.36
N LYS A 75 14.66 2.17 -1.95
CA LYS A 75 15.47 0.97 -2.28
C LYS A 75 15.52 0.65 -3.78
N PHE A 76 14.49 1.05 -4.52
CA PHE A 76 14.40 0.83 -5.98
C PHE A 76 14.72 2.08 -6.81
N LYS A 77 14.45 3.25 -6.27
CA LYS A 77 14.75 4.54 -6.91
C LYS A 77 15.45 5.44 -5.89
N ARG A 78 16.79 5.42 -5.88
CA ARG A 78 17.61 6.14 -4.86
C ARG A 78 17.38 7.65 -4.87
N LYS A 79 17.30 8.26 -6.06
CA LYS A 79 17.13 9.71 -6.23
C LYS A 79 15.65 10.03 -6.40
N ILE A 80 14.93 10.24 -5.31
CA ILE A 80 13.56 10.75 -5.32
C ILE A 80 13.50 12.16 -4.71
N LYS A 81 12.66 13.01 -5.30
CA LYS A 81 12.40 14.37 -4.80
C LYS A 81 11.14 14.33 -3.94
N ILE A 82 11.20 14.85 -2.73
CA ILE A 82 10.05 14.93 -1.81
C ILE A 82 9.72 16.40 -1.60
N GLU A 83 8.44 16.72 -1.63
CA GLU A 83 7.90 18.04 -1.30
C GLU A 83 6.83 17.87 -0.22
N PHE A 84 7.05 18.48 0.93
CA PHE A 84 6.05 18.53 1.99
C PHE A 84 5.06 19.65 1.72
N VAL A 85 3.77 19.29 1.67
CA VAL A 85 2.68 20.24 1.44
C VAL A 85 1.81 20.33 2.68
N LYS A 86 1.24 21.54 2.90
CA LYS A 86 0.23 21.77 3.94
C LYS A 86 -1.13 21.28 3.42
N SER A 87 -1.89 20.58 4.25
CA SER A 87 -3.29 20.30 3.96
C SER A 87 -4.18 21.27 4.73
N LYS A 88 -5.20 21.81 4.07
CA LYS A 88 -6.21 22.66 4.72
C LYS A 88 -7.16 21.86 5.61
N ILE A 89 -7.37 20.58 5.31
CA ILE A 89 -8.31 19.69 6.02
C ILE A 89 -7.67 18.31 6.13
N MET A 90 -7.20 17.93 7.31
CA MET A 90 -6.79 16.56 7.60
C MET A 90 -7.27 16.16 9.00
N ASN A 91 -8.53 15.80 9.07
CA ASN A 91 -9.12 15.15 10.25
C ASN A 91 -8.85 13.64 10.28
N GLN A 92 -7.81 13.17 9.59
CA GLN A 92 -7.50 11.75 9.57
C GLN A 92 -6.52 11.42 10.70
N LEU A 93 -7.05 10.82 11.74
CA LEU A 93 -6.25 10.27 12.84
C LEU A 93 -5.37 9.12 12.34
N SER A 94 -4.21 8.97 12.95
CA SER A 94 -3.37 7.78 12.77
C SER A 94 -4.10 6.57 13.36
N TYR A 95 -4.22 5.48 12.59
CA TYR A 95 -4.83 4.25 13.08
C TYR A 95 -4.16 3.01 12.50
N LYS A 96 -4.21 1.94 13.27
CA LYS A 96 -3.85 0.60 12.87
C LYS A 96 -5.09 -0.28 12.86
N VAL A 97 -5.16 -1.18 11.91
CA VAL A 97 -6.25 -2.15 11.83
C VAL A 97 -5.73 -3.50 12.32
N ASN A 98 -6.53 -4.21 13.09
CA ASN A 98 -6.25 -5.56 13.53
C ASN A 98 -6.95 -6.56 12.60
N LYS A 99 -6.24 -7.61 12.22
CA LYS A 99 -6.72 -8.68 11.32
C LYS A 99 -6.81 -10.06 11.99
N THR A 100 -6.65 -10.13 13.30
CA THR A 100 -6.66 -11.39 14.05
C THR A 100 -7.93 -12.21 13.82
N LYS A 101 -9.10 -11.55 13.64
CA LYS A 101 -10.37 -12.24 13.38
C LYS A 101 -10.32 -13.08 12.11
N ILE A 102 -9.81 -12.55 11.00
CA ILE A 102 -9.70 -13.31 9.75
C ILE A 102 -8.57 -14.35 9.83
N GLU A 103 -7.50 -14.06 10.53
CA GLU A 103 -6.38 -15.00 10.69
C GLU A 103 -6.76 -16.24 11.51
N LYS A 104 -7.72 -16.13 12.44
CA LYS A 104 -8.29 -17.29 13.18
C LYS A 104 -9.00 -18.30 12.26
N LEU A 105 -9.40 -17.91 11.06
CA LEU A 105 -9.94 -18.81 10.05
C LEU A 105 -8.85 -19.64 9.33
N GLY A 106 -7.56 -19.42 9.68
CA GLY A 106 -6.44 -20.18 9.12
C GLY A 106 -5.76 -19.54 7.90
N ILE A 107 -6.13 -18.29 7.53
CA ILE A 107 -5.45 -17.56 6.46
C ILE A 107 -4.36 -16.64 7.01
N LYS A 108 -3.17 -16.66 6.40
CA LYS A 108 -2.08 -15.75 6.72
C LYS A 108 -1.94 -14.69 5.62
N LEU A 109 -2.04 -13.42 6.00
CA LEU A 109 -1.90 -12.26 5.14
C LEU A 109 -0.61 -11.53 5.51
N ASN A 110 0.44 -11.83 4.79
CA ASN A 110 1.79 -11.35 5.09
C ASN A 110 2.58 -11.01 3.82
N ASN A 111 1.90 -10.58 2.76
CA ASN A 111 2.60 -10.18 1.55
C ASN A 111 3.57 -9.04 1.85
N ASN A 112 4.78 -9.16 1.32
CA ASN A 112 5.79 -8.13 1.47
C ASN A 112 5.49 -6.96 0.53
N ILE A 113 5.04 -5.84 1.08
CA ILE A 113 4.74 -4.62 0.31
C ILE A 113 5.95 -4.11 -0.52
N GLN A 114 7.16 -4.48 -0.15
CA GLN A 114 8.35 -4.15 -0.92
C GLN A 114 8.37 -4.87 -2.27
N ASP A 115 7.86 -6.11 -2.33
CA ASP A 115 7.74 -6.85 -3.59
C ASP A 115 6.66 -6.25 -4.48
N ASP A 116 5.57 -5.75 -3.91
CA ASP A 116 4.54 -5.03 -4.67
C ASP A 116 5.09 -3.73 -5.26
N ILE A 117 5.87 -2.97 -4.49
CA ILE A 117 6.58 -1.77 -4.97
C ILE A 117 7.54 -2.15 -6.12
N LYS A 118 8.30 -3.23 -5.97
CA LYS A 118 9.21 -3.74 -7.01
C LYS A 118 8.47 -4.08 -8.30
N GLN A 119 7.35 -4.79 -8.20
CA GLN A 119 6.52 -5.13 -9.36
C GLN A 119 5.93 -3.88 -10.02
N THR A 120 5.49 -2.91 -9.21
CA THR A 120 5.01 -1.62 -9.73
C THR A 120 6.08 -0.91 -10.55
N PHE A 121 7.33 -0.84 -10.09
CA PHE A 121 8.42 -0.26 -10.87
C PHE A 121 8.74 -1.05 -12.13
N LYS A 122 8.69 -2.38 -12.11
CA LYS A 122 8.86 -3.18 -13.32
C LYS A 122 7.83 -2.81 -14.41
N ILE A 123 6.55 -2.70 -14.03
CA ILE A 123 5.47 -2.33 -14.96
C ILE A 123 5.66 -0.89 -15.49
N LEU A 124 6.10 0.04 -14.63
CA LEU A 124 6.32 1.42 -15.02
C LEU A 124 7.51 1.59 -15.95
N ASN A 125 8.61 0.85 -15.74
CA ASN A 125 9.78 0.90 -16.60
C ASN A 125 9.49 0.31 -17.98
N PHE A 126 8.70 -0.76 -18.08
CA PHE A 126 8.30 -1.36 -19.35
C PHE A 126 7.53 -0.39 -20.27
N LYS A 127 6.79 0.57 -19.68
CA LYS A 127 6.06 1.60 -20.42
C LYS A 127 6.91 2.79 -20.88
N ASN A 128 8.11 2.95 -20.30
CA ASN A 128 9.03 4.04 -20.69
C ASN A 128 9.99 3.62 -21.81
N GLU A 129 9.99 2.35 -22.21
CA GLU A 129 10.82 1.78 -23.28
C GLU A 129 10.04 1.60 -24.61
N MET A 130 8.74 1.90 -24.61
CA MET A 130 7.89 1.97 -25.81
C MET A 130 7.62 3.43 -26.20
#